data_f41de505bdc8cacdb38fd80b019f7525
#
_entry.id   f41de505bdc8cacdb38fd80b019f7525
#
_cell.length_a   1.000
_cell.length_b   1.000
_cell.length_c   1.000
_cell.angle_alpha   90.00
_cell.angle_beta   90.00
_cell.angle_gamma   90.00
#
_symmetry.space_group_name_H-M   'P 1'
#
loop_
_entity.id
_entity.type
_entity.pdbx_description
1 polymer ?
#
loop_
_entity_poly.entity_id
_entity_poly.type
_entity_poly.pdbx_seq_one_letter_code
_entity_poly.pdbx_strand_id
1 'polypeptide(L)'
;MAGAVAEGDSELEEGHAVATKLYSVLKPELIWSAPTVAMSRPAVRVIVNLLLIANECLPRGGTVEITANKTAEGGEVVVTAKGARAKLKEATALALRGEEGELSGHTIQPTLTSLLAKQGGVELAARESEEQVQLIARSASFRL
;
A
#
# COMPACT_ATOMS: atom_id res chain seq x y z
N MET A 1 -4.71 25.67 -15.69
CA MET A 1 -3.59 25.65 -14.78
C MET A 1 -2.96 24.26 -14.74
N ALA A 2 -1.68 24.22 -14.96
CA ALA A 2 -0.97 22.96 -14.93
C ALA A 2 -1.02 22.39 -13.50
N GLY A 3 -1.19 21.10 -13.39
CA GLY A 3 -1.20 20.43 -12.12
C GLY A 3 -2.49 20.55 -11.32
N ALA A 4 -3.51 21.13 -11.89
CA ALA A 4 -4.79 21.14 -11.21
C ALA A 4 -5.28 19.70 -11.02
N VAL A 5 -5.54 19.35 -9.77
CA VAL A 5 -6.07 18.03 -9.42
C VAL A 5 -7.59 18.16 -9.42
N ALA A 6 -8.29 17.23 -10.04
CA ALA A 6 -9.75 17.25 -10.07
C ALA A 6 -10.30 17.14 -8.65
N GLU A 7 -11.48 17.70 -8.43
CA GLU A 7 -12.13 17.60 -7.14
C GLU A 7 -12.26 16.13 -6.71
N GLY A 8 -11.81 15.82 -5.52
CA GLY A 8 -11.82 14.46 -5.00
C GLY A 8 -10.56 13.64 -5.29
N ASP A 9 -9.68 14.13 -6.17
CA ASP A 9 -8.41 13.48 -6.46
C ASP A 9 -7.32 13.99 -5.53
N SER A 10 -6.27 13.20 -5.41
CA SER A 10 -5.09 13.53 -4.61
C SER A 10 -3.86 13.03 -5.34
N GLU A 11 -2.71 13.25 -4.74
CA GLU A 11 -1.46 12.75 -5.26
C GLU A 11 -0.82 11.82 -4.22
N LEU A 12 -0.09 10.83 -4.70
CA LEU A 12 0.65 9.91 -3.84
C LEU A 12 1.60 10.66 -2.91
N GLU A 13 2.08 11.83 -3.32
CA GLU A 13 2.97 12.66 -2.52
C GLU A 13 2.35 13.06 -1.17
N GLU A 14 1.03 13.21 -1.12
CA GLU A 14 0.33 13.47 0.15
C GLU A 14 0.50 12.28 1.10
N GLY A 15 0.44 11.08 0.56
CA GLY A 15 0.70 9.87 1.33
C GLY A 15 2.14 9.77 1.80
N HIS A 16 3.09 10.27 1.01
CA HIS A 16 4.50 10.30 1.38
C HIS A 16 4.72 11.10 2.67
N ALA A 17 4.11 12.27 2.77
CA ALA A 17 4.25 13.10 3.97
C ALA A 17 3.74 12.37 5.22
N VAL A 18 2.58 11.72 5.10
CA VAL A 18 2.00 10.94 6.20
C VAL A 18 2.88 9.74 6.54
N ALA A 19 3.31 9.00 5.53
CA ALA A 19 4.15 7.81 5.72
C ALA A 19 5.48 8.15 6.39
N THR A 20 6.08 9.27 6.04
CA THR A 20 7.34 9.72 6.65
C THR A 20 7.15 9.92 8.15
N LYS A 21 6.05 10.54 8.56
CA LYS A 21 5.75 10.73 9.97
C LYS A 21 5.52 9.40 10.69
N LEU A 22 4.76 8.50 10.07
CA LEU A 22 4.49 7.19 10.67
C LEU A 22 5.77 6.38 10.83
N TYR A 23 6.61 6.34 9.81
CA TYR A 23 7.84 5.55 9.84
C TYR A 23 8.94 6.16 10.71
N SER A 24 8.77 7.41 11.15
CA SER A 24 9.74 8.02 12.09
C SER A 24 9.75 7.29 13.43
N VAL A 25 8.67 6.58 13.77
CA VAL A 25 8.56 5.83 15.04
C VAL A 25 8.47 4.32 14.83
N LEU A 26 8.56 3.85 13.60
CA LEU A 26 8.51 2.43 13.28
C LEU A 26 9.93 1.89 13.07
N LYS A 27 10.10 0.58 13.26
CA LYS A 27 11.41 -0.04 13.17
C LYS A 27 12.01 -0.09 11.75
N PRO A 28 11.25 -0.45 10.70
CA PRO A 28 11.80 -0.49 9.34
C PRO A 28 12.14 0.88 8.80
N GLU A 29 13.10 0.94 7.88
CA GLU A 29 13.43 2.14 7.14
C GLU A 29 12.49 2.27 5.94
N LEU A 30 11.93 3.45 5.74
CA LEU A 30 11.08 3.73 4.59
C LEU A 30 11.94 4.29 3.45
N ILE A 31 11.86 3.66 2.28
CA ILE A 31 12.54 4.10 1.07
C ILE A 31 11.48 4.48 0.04
N TRP A 32 11.40 5.76 -0.28
CA TRP A 32 10.40 6.27 -1.23
C TRP A 32 11.04 6.46 -2.59
N SER A 33 10.77 5.52 -3.51
CA SER A 33 11.33 5.52 -4.85
C SER A 33 10.26 5.74 -5.92
N ALA A 34 9.04 6.10 -5.51
CA ALA A 34 7.95 6.32 -6.44
C ALA A 34 7.92 7.78 -6.91
N PRO A 35 7.62 8.00 -8.21
CA PRO A 35 7.29 9.34 -8.67
C PRO A 35 5.92 9.76 -8.15
N THR A 36 5.56 11.02 -8.37
CA THR A 36 4.21 11.48 -8.06
C THR A 36 3.21 10.75 -8.95
N VAL A 37 2.16 10.21 -8.33
CA VAL A 37 1.09 9.50 -9.02
C VAL A 37 -0.22 10.16 -8.63
N ALA A 38 -1.01 10.60 -9.61
CA ALA A 38 -2.34 11.13 -9.35
C ALA A 38 -3.30 9.98 -9.09
N MET A 39 -4.07 10.08 -8.03
CA MET A 39 -5.02 9.05 -7.65
C MET A 39 -6.10 9.64 -6.74
N SER A 40 -7.19 8.92 -6.54
CA SER A 40 -8.26 9.36 -5.67
C SER A 40 -7.82 9.32 -4.19
N ARG A 41 -8.53 10.05 -3.33
CA ARG A 41 -8.23 10.02 -1.89
C ARG A 41 -8.35 8.63 -1.28
N PRO A 42 -9.40 7.85 -1.59
CA PRO A 42 -9.43 6.47 -1.10
C PRO A 42 -8.21 5.66 -1.53
N ALA A 43 -7.72 5.88 -2.76
CA ALA A 43 -6.53 5.18 -3.24
C ALA A 43 -5.29 5.58 -2.44
N VAL A 44 -5.12 6.87 -2.13
CA VAL A 44 -3.99 7.31 -1.28
C VAL A 44 -4.05 6.62 0.07
N ARG A 45 -5.26 6.52 0.66
CA ARG A 45 -5.45 5.83 1.94
C ARG A 45 -5.10 4.35 1.83
N VAL A 46 -5.43 3.71 0.71
CA VAL A 46 -5.04 2.32 0.46
C VAL A 46 -3.52 2.19 0.54
N ILE A 47 -2.79 3.07 -0.16
CA ILE A 47 -1.33 3.01 -0.17
C ILE A 47 -0.75 3.20 1.24
N VAL A 48 -1.23 4.18 1.99
CA VAL A 48 -0.76 4.42 3.36
C VAL A 48 -1.03 3.19 4.22
N ASN A 49 -2.20 2.57 4.08
CA ASN A 49 -2.52 1.35 4.82
C ASN A 49 -1.64 0.17 4.41
N LEU A 50 -1.31 0.05 3.13
CA LEU A 50 -0.38 -0.99 2.68
C LEU A 50 1.01 -0.79 3.31
N LEU A 51 1.45 0.46 3.45
CA LEU A 51 2.71 0.75 4.12
C LEU A 51 2.70 0.30 5.59
N LEU A 52 1.58 0.51 6.29
CA LEU A 52 1.46 0.05 7.67
C LEU A 52 1.39 -1.49 7.75
N ILE A 53 0.70 -2.12 6.83
CA ILE A 53 0.65 -3.59 6.76
C ILE A 53 2.04 -4.14 6.47
N ALA A 54 2.80 -3.48 5.59
CA ALA A 54 4.18 -3.88 5.29
C ALA A 54 5.06 -3.86 6.55
N ASN A 55 4.88 -2.86 7.41
CA ASN A 55 5.61 -2.82 8.69
C ASN A 55 5.29 -4.07 9.53
N GLU A 56 4.04 -4.51 9.55
CA GLU A 56 3.66 -5.69 10.31
C GLU A 56 4.24 -6.99 9.72
N CYS A 57 4.62 -6.98 8.45
CA CYS A 57 5.28 -8.12 7.82
C CYS A 57 6.75 -8.27 8.25
N LEU A 58 7.30 -7.30 8.96
CA LEU A 58 8.72 -7.23 9.31
C LEU A 58 8.93 -7.28 10.82
N PRO A 59 8.80 -8.44 11.45
CA PRO A 59 8.92 -8.56 12.91
C PRO A 59 10.30 -8.15 13.43
N ARG A 60 11.33 -8.23 12.59
CA ARG A 60 12.70 -7.86 12.95
C ARG A 60 13.17 -6.58 12.29
N GLY A 61 12.24 -5.80 11.74
CA GLY A 61 12.60 -4.61 11.00
C GLY A 61 13.09 -4.95 9.60
N GLY A 62 13.80 -4.02 8.99
CA GLY A 62 14.28 -4.14 7.61
C GLY A 62 13.95 -2.88 6.83
N THR A 63 13.59 -3.03 5.58
CA THR A 63 13.25 -1.91 4.71
C THR A 63 11.87 -2.08 4.10
N VAL A 64 11.18 -0.96 3.92
CA VAL A 64 9.93 -0.89 3.16
C VAL A 64 10.17 0.10 2.04
N GLU A 65 10.12 -0.37 0.82
CA GLU A 65 10.32 0.47 -0.36
C GLU A 65 9.02 0.58 -1.14
N ILE A 66 8.69 1.80 -1.56
CA ILE A 66 7.55 2.03 -2.44
C ILE A 66 8.05 2.42 -3.81
N THR A 67 7.51 1.77 -4.84
CA THR A 67 7.79 2.07 -6.24
C THR A 67 6.48 2.20 -6.98
N ALA A 68 6.51 2.82 -8.15
CA ALA A 68 5.34 2.95 -9.00
C ALA A 68 5.75 2.81 -10.46
N ASN A 69 4.90 2.15 -11.24
CA ASN A 69 5.15 1.91 -12.66
C ASN A 69 3.89 2.13 -13.46
N LYS A 70 4.05 2.65 -14.66
CA LYS A 70 2.95 2.73 -15.59
C LYS A 70 2.70 1.34 -16.18
N THR A 71 1.42 0.98 -16.31
CA THR A 71 1.02 -0.30 -16.92
C THR A 71 0.18 -0.02 -18.16
N ALA A 72 -0.08 -1.05 -18.95
CA ALA A 72 -0.93 -0.93 -20.14
C ALA A 72 -2.34 -0.43 -19.79
N GLU A 73 -2.80 -0.70 -18.58
CA GLU A 73 -4.17 -0.39 -18.15
C GLU A 73 -4.26 0.79 -17.18
N GLY A 74 -3.15 1.42 -16.86
CA GLY A 74 -3.14 2.53 -15.90
C GLY A 74 -1.82 2.60 -15.15
N GLY A 75 -1.82 2.24 -13.88
CA GLY A 75 -0.63 2.27 -13.06
C GLY A 75 -0.62 1.23 -11.95
N GLU A 76 0.56 1.03 -11.40
CA GLU A 76 0.80 0.07 -10.35
C GLU A 76 1.70 0.69 -9.29
N VAL A 77 1.33 0.54 -8.04
CA VAL A 77 2.17 0.93 -6.90
C VAL A 77 2.53 -0.34 -6.15
N VAL A 78 3.82 -0.54 -5.90
CA VAL A 78 4.31 -1.73 -5.21
C VAL A 78 4.99 -1.33 -3.92
N VAL A 79 4.57 -1.93 -2.82
CA VAL A 79 5.18 -1.76 -1.50
C VAL A 79 5.92 -3.05 -1.20
N THR A 80 7.24 -2.97 -1.10
CA THR A 80 8.10 -4.12 -0.88
C THR A 80 8.69 -4.09 0.52
N ALA A 81 8.35 -5.08 1.34
CA ALA A 81 8.90 -5.26 2.68
C ALA A 81 9.99 -6.33 2.63
N LYS A 82 11.20 -5.95 2.99
CA LYS A 82 12.36 -6.85 3.01
C LYS A 82 12.97 -6.90 4.40
N GLY A 83 13.22 -8.08 4.89
CA GLY A 83 13.88 -8.24 6.17
C GLY A 83 13.86 -9.68 6.64
N ALA A 84 14.65 -9.96 7.66
CA ALA A 84 14.69 -11.29 8.24
C ALA A 84 13.30 -11.67 8.76
N ARG A 85 12.84 -12.84 8.35
CA ARG A 85 11.53 -13.36 8.73
C ARG A 85 10.34 -12.57 8.21
N ALA A 86 10.52 -11.83 7.12
CA ALA A 86 9.41 -11.14 6.47
C ALA A 86 8.33 -12.15 6.09
N LYS A 87 7.10 -11.88 6.50
CA LYS A 87 5.99 -12.80 6.25
C LYS A 87 4.66 -12.06 6.25
N LEU A 88 3.79 -12.45 5.34
CA LEU A 88 2.40 -12.00 5.30
C LEU A 88 1.54 -13.08 5.95
N LYS A 89 0.84 -12.73 7.03
CA LYS A 89 -0.07 -13.66 7.69
C LYS A 89 -1.22 -14.04 6.77
N GLU A 90 -1.62 -15.30 6.80
CA GLU A 90 -2.72 -15.79 5.96
C GLU A 90 -4.01 -14.99 6.17
N ALA A 91 -4.35 -14.69 7.41
CA ALA A 91 -5.55 -13.92 7.73
C ALA A 91 -5.49 -12.52 7.09
N THR A 92 -4.31 -11.90 7.08
CA THR A 92 -4.12 -10.59 6.44
C THR A 92 -4.29 -10.70 4.93
N ALA A 93 -3.71 -11.72 4.32
CA ALA A 93 -3.82 -11.94 2.89
C ALA A 93 -5.27 -12.17 2.46
N LEU A 94 -6.02 -12.95 3.22
CA LEU A 94 -7.45 -13.19 2.96
C LEU A 94 -8.26 -11.90 3.07
N ALA A 95 -8.00 -11.12 4.12
CA ALA A 95 -8.71 -9.86 4.34
C ALA A 95 -8.44 -8.86 3.21
N LEU A 96 -7.20 -8.80 2.72
CA LEU A 96 -6.84 -7.92 1.59
C LEU A 96 -7.55 -8.33 0.30
N ARG A 97 -7.84 -9.61 0.12
CA ARG A 97 -8.60 -10.09 -1.04
C ARG A 97 -10.10 -9.87 -0.88
N GLY A 98 -10.54 -9.33 0.25
CA GLY A 98 -11.96 -9.11 0.52
C GLY A 98 -12.72 -10.38 0.88
N GLU A 99 -12.01 -11.46 1.20
CA GLU A 99 -12.65 -12.70 1.61
C GLU A 99 -13.11 -12.60 3.06
N GLU A 100 -14.30 -13.12 3.33
CA GLU A 100 -14.86 -13.05 4.66
C GLU A 100 -14.03 -13.87 5.63
N GLY A 101 -13.85 -13.30 6.82
CA GLY A 101 -13.16 -13.96 7.89
C GLY A 101 -13.57 -13.31 9.20
N GLU A 102 -13.07 -13.85 10.28
CA GLU A 102 -13.35 -13.31 11.59
C GLU A 102 -12.67 -11.95 11.75
N LEU A 103 -13.44 -10.93 12.11
CA LEU A 103 -12.89 -9.61 12.42
C LEU A 103 -12.18 -9.66 13.76
N SER A 104 -10.91 -9.34 13.75
CA SER A 104 -10.08 -9.30 14.97
C SER A 104 -9.18 -8.07 14.89
N GLY A 105 -8.43 -7.81 15.95
CA GLY A 105 -7.47 -6.72 15.94
C GLY A 105 -6.42 -6.85 14.83
N HIS A 106 -6.17 -8.07 14.35
CA HIS A 106 -5.18 -8.33 13.30
C HIS A 106 -5.74 -8.16 11.89
N THR A 107 -7.06 -8.19 11.72
CA THR A 107 -7.67 -8.15 10.40
C THR A 107 -8.49 -6.89 10.14
N ILE A 108 -8.67 -6.02 11.13
CA ILE A 108 -9.41 -4.77 10.95
C ILE A 108 -8.77 -3.91 9.87
N GLN A 109 -7.47 -3.65 9.96
CA GLN A 109 -6.79 -2.79 9.00
C GLN A 109 -6.77 -3.35 7.59
N PRO A 110 -6.41 -4.62 7.36
CA PRO A 110 -6.48 -5.16 5.99
C PRO A 110 -7.91 -5.23 5.45
N THR A 111 -8.92 -5.44 6.30
CA THR A 111 -10.32 -5.41 5.87
C THR A 111 -10.72 -4.01 5.42
N LEU A 112 -10.37 -2.98 6.20
CA LEU A 112 -10.62 -1.59 5.81
C LEU A 112 -9.89 -1.24 4.53
N THR A 113 -8.66 -1.71 4.37
CA THR A 113 -7.88 -1.48 3.16
C THR A 113 -8.58 -2.06 1.94
N SER A 114 -9.13 -3.28 2.06
CA SER A 114 -9.89 -3.90 0.99
C SER A 114 -11.13 -3.09 0.62
N LEU A 115 -11.85 -2.58 1.62
CA LEU A 115 -13.03 -1.75 1.38
C LEU A 115 -12.67 -0.44 0.70
N LEU A 116 -11.61 0.21 1.15
CA LEU A 116 -11.12 1.44 0.51
C LEU A 116 -10.66 1.19 -0.91
N ALA A 117 -10.04 0.05 -1.17
CA ALA A 117 -9.60 -0.33 -2.51
C ALA A 117 -10.80 -0.46 -3.45
N LYS A 118 -11.87 -1.10 -3.01
CA LYS A 118 -13.10 -1.20 -3.80
C LYS A 118 -13.68 0.17 -4.08
N GLN A 119 -13.72 1.03 -3.09
CA GLN A 119 -14.22 2.39 -3.23
C GLN A 119 -13.38 3.21 -4.22
N GLY A 120 -12.07 3.04 -4.21
CA GLY A 120 -11.16 3.77 -5.06
C GLY A 120 -10.86 3.11 -6.41
N GLY A 121 -11.49 1.99 -6.72
CA GLY A 121 -11.23 1.27 -7.96
C GLY A 121 -9.83 0.67 -8.05
N VAL A 122 -9.31 0.20 -6.92
CA VAL A 122 -7.96 -0.35 -6.82
C VAL A 122 -8.03 -1.87 -6.63
N GLU A 123 -7.25 -2.59 -7.43
CA GLU A 123 -7.06 -4.02 -7.24
C GLU A 123 -5.84 -4.28 -6.37
N LEU A 124 -5.97 -5.18 -5.42
CA LEU A 124 -4.89 -5.54 -4.50
C LEU A 124 -4.39 -6.94 -4.79
N ALA A 125 -3.07 -7.10 -4.70
CA ALA A 125 -2.42 -8.40 -4.81
C ALA A 125 -1.25 -8.45 -3.83
N ALA A 126 -0.82 -9.65 -3.49
CA ALA A 126 0.33 -9.83 -2.63
C ALA A 126 1.19 -10.97 -3.17
N ARG A 127 2.49 -10.86 -2.99
CA ARG A 127 3.45 -11.90 -3.35
C ARG A 127 4.43 -12.08 -2.20
N GLU A 128 4.72 -13.31 -1.89
CA GLU A 128 5.74 -13.65 -0.91
C GLU A 128 6.89 -14.39 -1.56
N SER A 129 8.09 -14.07 -1.13
CA SER A 129 9.28 -14.84 -1.43
C SER A 129 10.13 -14.87 -0.18
N GLU A 130 11.30 -15.47 -0.24
CA GLU A 130 12.16 -15.58 0.94
C GLU A 130 12.55 -14.18 1.43
N GLU A 131 12.23 -13.91 2.70
CA GLU A 131 12.53 -12.64 3.38
C GLU A 131 11.97 -11.40 2.68
N GLN A 132 10.90 -11.55 1.89
CA GLN A 132 10.30 -10.46 1.17
C GLN A 132 8.79 -10.64 1.01
N VAL A 133 8.05 -9.56 1.21
CA VAL A 133 6.61 -9.49 0.92
C VAL A 133 6.38 -8.28 0.04
N GLN A 134 5.65 -8.45 -1.05
CA GLN A 134 5.23 -7.35 -1.91
C GLN A 134 3.72 -7.20 -1.85
N LEU A 135 3.29 -5.98 -1.59
CA LEU A 135 1.87 -5.60 -1.61
C LEU A 135 1.67 -4.71 -2.82
N ILE A 136 0.74 -5.08 -3.69
CA ILE A 136 0.60 -4.46 -5.01
C ILE A 136 -0.79 -3.84 -5.14
N ALA A 137 -0.83 -2.60 -5.56
CA ALA A 137 -2.06 -1.87 -5.85
C ALA A 137 -2.07 -1.46 -7.31
N ARG A 138 -3.10 -1.84 -8.06
CA ARG A 138 -3.25 -1.51 -9.48
C ARG A 138 -4.56 -0.81 -9.70
N SER A 139 -4.54 0.20 -10.56
CA SER A 139 -5.77 0.89 -10.94
C SER A 139 -5.62 1.54 -12.32
N ALA A 140 -6.71 1.46 -13.10
CA ALA A 140 -6.80 2.17 -14.37
C ALA A 140 -6.80 3.69 -14.14
N SER A 141 -7.12 4.15 -12.93
CA SER A 141 -7.19 5.57 -12.62
C SER A 141 -5.88 6.17 -12.12
N PHE A 142 -4.86 5.35 -11.90
CA PHE A 142 -3.55 5.87 -11.50
C PHE A 142 -2.89 6.56 -12.70
N ARG A 143 -2.42 7.76 -12.49
CA ARG A 143 -1.77 8.58 -13.53
C ARG A 143 -0.38 8.97 -13.10
N LEU A 144 0.57 8.38 -13.79
CA LEU A 144 1.97 8.68 -13.58
C LEU A 144 2.44 9.79 -14.51
#